data_00e3e791d2cacccf9f8fde3dbaafb17c
#
_entry.id   00e3e791d2cacccf9f8fde3dbaafb17c
#
_cell.length_a   1.000
_cell.length_b   1.000
_cell.length_c   1.000
_cell.angle_alpha   90.00
_cell.angle_beta   90.00
_cell.angle_gamma   90.00
#
_symmetry.space_group_name_H-M   'P 1'
#
loop_
_entity.id
_entity.type
_entity.pdbx_description
1 polymer ?
#
loop_
_entity_poly.entity_id
_entity_poly.type
_entity_poly.pdbx_seq_one_letter_code
_entity_poly.pdbx_strand_id
1 'polypeptide(L)'
;ANAGIVVGIDPQDYRQDGQRDGSAVNPLDGVACQRFWESRAFELGGGGYQAPGRLVGDFIKGQRSTVLGSVLPSYQPGVTLTDLAQPGRGSLPDYALAAIREALPAFERQIKGFSMPDAMLTGVETRTSSPLRITRGRDHQSLNVKGLYPAGEGAGYAGGIMSAGVDGIEVAE
;
A
#
# COMPACT_ATOMS: atom_id res chain seq x y z
N ALA A 1 16.96 8.83 5.33
CA ALA A 1 16.38 8.57 4.00
C ALA A 1 15.34 7.45 4.13
N ASN A 2 14.30 7.49 3.30
CA ASN A 2 13.30 6.43 3.18
C ASN A 2 12.94 6.20 1.72
N ALA A 3 12.30 5.07 1.43
CA ALA A 3 11.77 4.75 0.13
C ALA A 3 10.43 4.02 0.29
N GLY A 4 9.46 4.31 -0.59
CA GLY A 4 8.23 3.54 -0.70
C GLY A 4 8.46 2.34 -1.62
N ILE A 5 8.08 1.15 -1.16
CA ILE A 5 8.07 -0.05 -2.00
C ILE A 5 6.60 -0.40 -2.23
N VAL A 6 6.19 -0.40 -3.48
CA VAL A 6 4.80 -0.63 -3.86
C VAL A 6 4.68 -1.82 -4.79
N VAL A 7 3.57 -2.53 -4.70
CA VAL A 7 3.18 -3.61 -5.60
C VAL A 7 1.88 -3.17 -6.27
N GLY A 8 1.86 -3.15 -7.60
CA GLY A 8 0.64 -2.90 -8.36
C GLY A 8 -0.36 -4.03 -8.14
N ILE A 9 -1.61 -3.66 -7.93
CA ILE A 9 -2.72 -4.62 -7.81
C ILE A 9 -3.83 -4.25 -8.77
N ASP A 10 -4.54 -5.26 -9.25
CA ASP A 10 -5.68 -5.13 -10.16
C ASP A 10 -7.00 -5.34 -9.42
N PRO A 11 -8.14 -4.91 -9.98
CA PRO A 11 -9.45 -5.14 -9.37
C PRO A 11 -9.75 -6.60 -9.04
N GLN A 12 -9.15 -7.55 -9.75
CA GLN A 12 -9.28 -8.98 -9.45
C GLN A 12 -8.60 -9.39 -8.13
N ASP A 13 -7.61 -8.60 -7.68
CA ASP A 13 -6.89 -8.84 -6.42
C ASP A 13 -7.62 -8.29 -5.20
N TYR A 14 -8.70 -7.51 -5.39
CA TYR A 14 -9.48 -6.94 -4.28
C TYR A 14 -10.24 -8.00 -3.48
N ARG A 15 -10.45 -9.18 -4.08
CA ARG A 15 -11.13 -10.29 -3.43
C ARG A 15 -10.14 -11.11 -2.62
N GLN A 16 -10.51 -11.38 -1.39
CA GLN A 16 -9.74 -12.28 -0.55
C GLN A 16 -9.77 -13.71 -1.11
N ASP A 17 -8.71 -14.47 -0.84
CA ASP A 17 -8.53 -15.83 -1.34
C ASP A 17 -9.82 -16.66 -1.24
N GLY A 18 -10.26 -17.22 -2.35
CA GLY A 18 -11.40 -18.11 -2.47
C GLY A 18 -12.65 -17.54 -3.16
N GLN A 19 -12.75 -16.23 -3.41
CA GLN A 19 -13.91 -15.63 -4.08
C GLN A 19 -13.68 -15.29 -5.58
N ARG A 20 -12.80 -15.99 -6.25
CA ARG A 20 -12.62 -15.85 -7.71
C ARG A 20 -13.68 -16.68 -8.45
N ASP A 21 -14.96 -16.33 -8.27
CA ASP A 21 -16.12 -17.02 -8.85
C ASP A 21 -16.51 -16.51 -10.24
N GLY A 22 -15.70 -15.61 -10.82
CA GLY A 22 -15.99 -15.00 -12.13
C GLY A 22 -17.10 -13.95 -12.12
N SER A 23 -17.69 -13.64 -10.97
CA SER A 23 -18.67 -12.55 -10.86
C SER A 23 -18.01 -11.18 -11.07
N ALA A 24 -18.78 -10.19 -11.50
CA ALA A 24 -18.29 -8.82 -11.68
C ALA A 24 -17.76 -8.26 -10.35
N VAL A 25 -16.61 -7.58 -10.42
CA VAL A 25 -16.01 -6.90 -9.26
C VAL A 25 -16.91 -5.73 -8.88
N ASN A 26 -17.30 -5.64 -7.61
CA ASN A 26 -17.99 -4.46 -7.10
C ASN A 26 -16.98 -3.29 -7.03
N PRO A 27 -17.31 -2.09 -7.53
CA PRO A 27 -16.43 -0.93 -7.44
C PRO A 27 -15.92 -0.61 -6.01
N LEU A 28 -16.67 -0.99 -4.98
CA LEU A 28 -16.29 -0.77 -3.58
C LEU A 28 -15.38 -1.87 -2.99
N ASP A 29 -15.15 -2.98 -3.70
CA ASP A 29 -14.30 -4.08 -3.21
C ASP A 29 -12.87 -3.58 -2.94
N GLY A 30 -12.36 -2.64 -3.73
CA GLY A 30 -11.04 -2.04 -3.49
C GLY A 30 -10.95 -1.26 -2.19
N VAL A 31 -12.02 -0.56 -1.79
CA VAL A 31 -12.09 0.13 -0.50
C VAL A 31 -12.11 -0.88 0.66
N ALA A 32 -12.85 -1.97 0.50
CA ALA A 32 -12.89 -3.05 1.48
C ALA A 32 -11.53 -3.72 1.63
N CYS A 33 -10.84 -3.97 0.51
CA CYS A 33 -9.49 -4.51 0.49
C CYS A 33 -8.48 -3.61 1.23
N GLN A 34 -8.46 -2.29 0.95
CA GLN A 34 -7.60 -1.35 1.67
C GLN A 34 -7.86 -1.40 3.18
N ARG A 35 -9.11 -1.28 3.59
CA ARG A 35 -9.50 -1.32 5.01
C ARG A 35 -9.10 -2.61 5.71
N PHE A 36 -9.22 -3.73 5.02
CA PHE A 36 -8.79 -5.02 5.56
C PHE A 36 -7.30 -5.03 5.89
N TRP A 37 -6.44 -4.64 4.95
CA TRP A 37 -5.00 -4.65 5.17
C TRP A 37 -4.54 -3.58 6.16
N GLU A 38 -5.18 -2.43 6.20
CA GLU A 38 -4.95 -1.39 7.21
C GLU A 38 -5.29 -1.91 8.61
N SER A 39 -6.44 -2.58 8.78
CA SER A 39 -6.83 -3.18 10.06
C SER A 39 -5.85 -4.27 10.48
N ARG A 40 -5.41 -5.11 9.55
CA ARG A 40 -4.37 -6.13 9.82
C ARG A 40 -3.06 -5.50 10.28
N ALA A 41 -2.60 -4.45 9.61
CA ALA A 41 -1.39 -3.75 10.02
C ALA A 41 -1.53 -3.12 11.42
N PHE A 42 -2.68 -2.54 11.73
CA PHE A 42 -2.97 -1.99 13.05
C PHE A 42 -2.92 -3.07 14.15
N GLU A 43 -3.54 -4.23 13.91
CA GLU A 43 -3.48 -5.39 14.83
C GLU A 43 -2.05 -5.90 15.02
N LEU A 44 -1.30 -6.07 13.93
CA LEU A 44 0.09 -6.50 13.96
C LEU A 44 1.01 -5.50 14.68
N GLY A 45 0.69 -4.20 14.61
CA GLY A 45 1.35 -3.15 15.36
C GLY A 45 1.03 -3.16 16.86
N GLY A 46 0.07 -3.99 17.30
CA GLY A 46 -0.34 -4.09 18.71
C GLY A 46 -1.54 -3.24 19.09
N GLY A 47 -2.28 -2.66 18.12
CA GLY A 47 -3.52 -1.90 18.36
C GLY A 47 -3.31 -0.49 18.94
N GLY A 48 -2.06 -0.02 19.04
CA GLY A 48 -1.71 1.28 19.64
C GLY A 48 -1.14 2.29 18.63
N TYR A 49 -1.49 2.17 17.35
CA TYR A 49 -0.95 2.99 16.24
C TYR A 49 0.56 2.88 16.04
N GLN A 50 1.22 1.91 16.64
CA GLN A 50 2.58 1.55 16.28
C GLN A 50 2.56 0.85 14.91
N ALA A 51 3.51 1.18 14.05
CA ALA A 51 3.62 0.50 12.76
C ALA A 51 4.21 -0.91 12.96
N PRO A 52 3.66 -1.94 12.31
CA PRO A 52 4.31 -3.23 12.27
C PRO A 52 5.60 -3.12 11.47
N GLY A 53 6.70 -3.67 11.99
CA GLY A 53 8.01 -3.56 11.39
C GLY A 53 8.83 -4.83 11.42
N ARG A 54 9.77 -4.93 10.47
CA ARG A 54 10.72 -6.04 10.34
C ARG A 54 12.00 -5.56 9.67
N LEU A 55 13.16 -6.06 10.09
CA LEU A 55 14.41 -5.74 9.42
C LEU A 55 14.45 -6.34 8.00
N VAL A 56 14.99 -5.60 7.05
CA VAL A 56 15.12 -6.03 5.65
C VAL A 56 15.85 -7.36 5.52
N GLY A 57 16.97 -7.51 6.23
CA GLY A 57 17.75 -8.75 6.21
C GLY A 57 16.97 -9.97 6.71
N ASP A 58 16.17 -9.81 7.76
CA ASP A 58 15.33 -10.86 8.32
C ASP A 58 14.13 -11.16 7.40
N PHE A 59 13.56 -10.11 6.78
CA PHE A 59 12.48 -10.27 5.82
C PHE A 59 12.92 -11.10 4.60
N ILE A 60 14.09 -10.79 4.02
CA ILE A 60 14.65 -11.54 2.89
C ILE A 60 14.88 -13.01 3.27
N LYS A 61 15.41 -13.27 4.45
CA LYS A 61 15.69 -14.62 4.98
C LYS A 61 14.45 -15.37 5.48
N GLY A 62 13.29 -14.72 5.52
CA GLY A 62 12.07 -15.31 6.09
C GLY A 62 12.11 -15.44 7.63
N GLN A 63 12.97 -14.69 8.33
CA GLN A 63 13.16 -14.75 9.78
C GLN A 63 12.46 -13.60 10.47
N ARG A 64 11.95 -13.82 11.69
CA ARG A 64 11.36 -12.77 12.51
C ARG A 64 12.46 -11.91 13.12
N SER A 65 12.30 -10.57 13.10
CA SER A 65 13.17 -9.66 13.83
C SER A 65 12.82 -9.63 15.31
N THR A 66 13.84 -9.65 16.16
CA THR A 66 13.69 -9.64 17.62
C THR A 66 14.28 -8.39 18.27
N VAL A 67 15.17 -7.70 17.56
CA VAL A 67 15.83 -6.47 18.01
C VAL A 67 15.84 -5.45 16.88
N LEU A 68 15.87 -4.18 17.22
CA LEU A 68 16.07 -3.09 16.27
C LEU A 68 17.51 -3.11 15.76
N GLY A 69 17.72 -2.71 14.50
CA GLY A 69 19.03 -2.51 13.91
C GLY A 69 19.63 -1.15 14.30
N SER A 70 20.74 -0.80 13.65
CA SER A 70 21.39 0.50 13.82
C SER A 70 20.56 1.65 13.26
N VAL A 71 19.70 1.38 12.27
CA VAL A 71 18.78 2.35 11.66
C VAL A 71 17.48 2.36 12.47
N LEU A 72 17.30 3.42 13.25
CA LEU A 72 16.09 3.58 14.05
C LEU A 72 14.96 4.21 13.21
N PRO A 73 13.74 3.66 13.26
CA PRO A 73 12.61 4.26 12.57
C PRO A 73 12.21 5.59 13.21
N SER A 74 11.86 6.58 12.36
CA SER A 74 11.37 7.89 12.82
C SER A 74 9.85 7.95 13.00
N TYR A 75 9.15 6.86 12.69
CA TYR A 75 7.69 6.80 12.81
C TYR A 75 7.23 6.95 14.26
N GLN A 76 6.18 7.78 14.48
CA GLN A 76 5.57 7.98 15.78
C GLN A 76 4.15 7.38 15.79
N PRO A 77 3.75 6.68 16.87
CA PRO A 77 4.40 6.55 18.20
C PRO A 77 5.53 5.51 18.24
N GLY A 78 5.84 4.81 17.17
CA GLY A 78 6.94 3.84 17.13
C GLY A 78 6.63 2.64 16.25
N VAL A 79 7.50 1.66 16.26
CA VAL A 79 7.41 0.42 15.47
C VAL A 79 7.38 -0.79 16.40
N THR A 80 6.43 -1.69 16.18
CA THR A 80 6.39 -3.00 16.81
C THR A 80 7.04 -4.04 15.90
N LEU A 81 8.09 -4.71 16.37
CA LEU A 81 8.71 -5.82 15.63
C LEU A 81 7.76 -7.01 15.56
N THR A 82 7.37 -7.37 14.36
CA THR A 82 6.40 -8.45 14.12
C THR A 82 6.74 -9.22 12.85
N ASP A 83 6.06 -10.32 12.63
CA ASP A 83 6.20 -11.09 11.39
C ASP A 83 5.27 -10.52 10.31
N LEU A 84 5.74 -9.50 9.60
CA LEU A 84 5.01 -8.88 8.49
C LEU A 84 4.65 -9.86 7.37
N ALA A 85 5.36 -10.96 7.26
CA ALA A 85 5.26 -11.92 6.15
C ALA A 85 4.87 -13.32 6.61
N GLN A 86 4.17 -13.44 7.73
CA GLN A 86 3.61 -14.72 8.14
C GLN A 86 2.55 -15.14 7.13
N PRO A 87 2.66 -16.34 6.51
CA PRO A 87 1.69 -16.80 5.52
C PRO A 87 0.24 -16.72 6.03
N GLY A 88 -0.64 -16.10 5.27
CA GLY A 88 -2.06 -15.89 5.62
C GLY A 88 -2.32 -14.96 6.82
N ARG A 89 -1.26 -14.41 7.45
CA ARG A 89 -1.38 -13.53 8.62
C ARG A 89 -0.49 -12.28 8.54
N GLY A 90 0.12 -12.03 7.39
CA GLY A 90 0.95 -10.86 7.15
C GLY A 90 0.17 -9.54 7.09
N SER A 91 0.90 -8.45 6.83
CA SER A 91 0.34 -7.11 6.67
C SER A 91 -0.12 -6.80 5.25
N LEU A 92 0.19 -7.66 4.30
CA LEU A 92 -0.16 -7.57 2.88
C LEU A 92 -0.48 -8.98 2.34
N PRO A 93 -1.10 -9.10 1.16
CA PRO A 93 -1.29 -10.39 0.49
C PRO A 93 0.04 -11.13 0.31
N ASP A 94 0.02 -12.44 0.41
CA ASP A 94 1.23 -13.28 0.33
C ASP A 94 1.98 -13.07 -0.99
N TYR A 95 1.27 -12.88 -2.12
CA TYR A 95 1.90 -12.59 -3.41
C TYR A 95 2.64 -11.24 -3.41
N ALA A 96 2.09 -10.22 -2.75
CA ALA A 96 2.73 -8.91 -2.66
C ALA A 96 3.99 -8.97 -1.77
N LEU A 97 3.93 -9.69 -0.66
CA LEU A 97 5.09 -9.93 0.21
C LEU A 97 6.18 -10.72 -0.50
N ALA A 98 5.80 -11.71 -1.33
CA ALA A 98 6.74 -12.46 -2.16
C ALA A 98 7.40 -11.57 -3.22
N ALA A 99 6.63 -10.74 -3.92
CA ALA A 99 7.13 -9.79 -4.90
C ALA A 99 8.11 -8.77 -4.28
N ILE A 100 7.80 -8.22 -3.10
CA ILE A 100 8.69 -7.31 -2.37
C ILE A 100 9.99 -8.03 -1.99
N ARG A 101 9.90 -9.27 -1.51
CA ARG A 101 11.09 -10.07 -1.13
C ARG A 101 12.01 -10.34 -2.32
N GLU A 102 11.44 -10.58 -3.49
CA GLU A 102 12.20 -10.78 -4.73
C GLU A 102 12.79 -9.47 -5.26
N ALA A 103 12.05 -8.37 -5.15
CA ALA A 103 12.48 -7.07 -5.66
C ALA A 103 13.64 -6.45 -4.87
N LEU A 104 13.70 -6.63 -3.55
CA LEU A 104 14.73 -6.02 -2.70
C LEU A 104 16.17 -6.32 -3.17
N PRO A 105 16.58 -7.57 -3.47
CA PRO A 105 17.90 -7.84 -4.03
C PRO A 105 18.11 -7.26 -5.44
N ALA A 106 17.03 -7.08 -6.22
CA ALA A 106 17.12 -6.46 -7.52
C ALA A 106 17.39 -4.95 -7.40
N PHE A 107 16.73 -4.28 -6.46
CA PHE A 107 16.98 -2.86 -6.14
C PHE A 107 18.40 -2.65 -5.61
N GLU A 108 18.94 -3.55 -4.78
CA GLU A 108 20.32 -3.49 -4.30
C GLU A 108 21.34 -3.50 -5.43
N ARG A 109 21.08 -4.25 -6.52
CA ARG A 109 21.97 -4.26 -7.70
C ARG A 109 21.99 -2.91 -8.44
N GLN A 110 20.91 -2.15 -8.36
CA GLN A 110 20.78 -0.84 -9.01
C GLN A 110 21.23 0.29 -8.10
N ILE A 111 20.89 0.20 -6.83
CA ILE A 111 21.13 1.23 -5.80
C ILE A 111 21.78 0.55 -4.61
N LYS A 112 23.11 0.65 -4.52
CA LYS A 112 23.86 0.06 -3.40
C LYS A 112 23.37 0.57 -2.06
N GLY A 113 23.12 -0.34 -1.11
CA GLY A 113 22.60 -0.05 0.21
C GLY A 113 21.08 0.03 0.27
N PHE A 114 20.34 -0.21 -0.84
CA PHE A 114 18.88 -0.20 -0.82
C PHE A 114 18.30 -1.27 0.10
N SER A 115 18.92 -2.45 0.13
CA SER A 115 18.50 -3.57 0.98
C SER A 115 19.44 -3.80 2.17
N MET A 116 19.88 -2.72 2.82
CA MET A 116 20.68 -2.82 4.04
C MET A 116 20.01 -3.78 5.04
N PRO A 117 20.73 -4.78 5.58
CA PRO A 117 20.13 -5.81 6.43
C PRO A 117 19.43 -5.28 7.68
N ASP A 118 19.92 -4.17 8.24
CA ASP A 118 19.42 -3.51 9.43
C ASP A 118 18.47 -2.33 9.16
N ALA A 119 18.17 -2.06 7.88
CA ALA A 119 17.09 -1.14 7.52
C ALA A 119 15.74 -1.70 7.96
N MET A 120 14.80 -0.82 8.28
CA MET A 120 13.47 -1.19 8.77
C MET A 120 12.43 -1.12 7.65
N LEU A 121 11.75 -2.24 7.41
CA LEU A 121 10.48 -2.25 6.70
C LEU A 121 9.37 -1.92 7.69
N THR A 122 8.58 -0.90 7.39
CA THR A 122 7.37 -0.56 8.14
C THR A 122 6.16 -0.72 7.24
N GLY A 123 5.14 -1.38 7.68
CA GLY A 123 3.89 -1.60 6.96
C GLY A 123 2.75 -0.85 7.63
N VAL A 124 1.69 -0.58 6.97
CA VAL A 124 1.46 -0.71 5.53
C VAL A 124 0.92 0.63 5.00
N GLU A 125 1.34 1.00 3.79
CA GLU A 125 0.74 2.10 3.05
C GLU A 125 -0.12 1.51 1.91
N THR A 126 -1.44 1.65 2.02
CA THR A 126 -2.39 1.12 1.03
C THR A 126 -3.06 2.21 0.20
N ARG A 127 -2.77 3.49 0.50
CA ARG A 127 -3.44 4.65 -0.10
C ARG A 127 -2.56 5.43 -1.06
N THR A 128 -1.74 4.75 -1.82
CA THR A 128 -0.92 5.35 -2.88
C THR A 128 -1.77 5.89 -4.04
N SER A 129 -2.93 5.26 -4.29
CA SER A 129 -3.90 5.67 -5.31
C SER A 129 -5.31 5.29 -4.87
N SER A 130 -6.33 5.96 -5.45
CA SER A 130 -7.71 5.55 -5.21
C SER A 130 -7.97 4.16 -5.81
N PRO A 131 -8.63 3.26 -5.08
CA PRO A 131 -8.97 1.92 -5.56
C PRO A 131 -10.16 1.92 -6.52
N LEU A 132 -10.77 3.09 -6.74
CA LEU A 132 -11.92 3.27 -7.62
C LEU A 132 -11.79 4.57 -8.42
N ARG A 133 -12.59 4.69 -9.49
CA ARG A 133 -12.70 5.91 -10.28
C ARG A 133 -14.16 6.35 -10.35
N ILE A 134 -14.40 7.64 -10.08
CA ILE A 134 -15.70 8.27 -10.32
C ILE A 134 -15.69 8.81 -11.73
N THR A 135 -16.29 8.09 -12.68
CA THR A 135 -16.20 8.40 -14.11
C THR A 135 -16.82 9.75 -14.42
N ARG A 136 -16.09 10.58 -15.20
CA ARG A 136 -16.51 11.91 -15.66
C ARG A 136 -16.41 12.05 -17.17
N GLY A 137 -17.19 12.95 -17.75
CA GLY A 137 -17.15 13.33 -19.17
C GLY A 137 -15.97 14.25 -19.50
N ARG A 138 -15.94 14.73 -20.75
CA ARG A 138 -14.94 15.73 -21.21
C ARG A 138 -15.14 17.10 -20.59
N ASP A 139 -16.33 17.38 -20.09
CA ASP A 139 -16.72 18.56 -19.34
C ASP A 139 -16.41 18.42 -17.84
N HIS A 140 -15.63 17.43 -17.45
CA HIS A 140 -15.27 17.08 -16.07
C HIS A 140 -16.45 16.75 -15.16
N GLN A 141 -17.69 16.77 -15.63
CA GLN A 141 -18.86 16.39 -14.85
C GLN A 141 -19.01 14.88 -14.76
N SER A 142 -19.43 14.36 -13.61
CA SER A 142 -19.75 12.94 -13.41
C SER A 142 -20.80 12.47 -14.43
N LEU A 143 -20.59 11.28 -15.02
CA LEU A 143 -21.55 10.70 -15.96
C LEU A 143 -22.90 10.36 -15.29
N ASN A 144 -22.91 10.10 -14.00
CA ASN A 144 -24.07 9.58 -13.28
C ASN A 144 -24.74 10.63 -12.39
N VAL A 145 -24.05 11.72 -12.03
CA VAL A 145 -24.53 12.70 -11.09
C VAL A 145 -24.31 14.11 -11.63
N LYS A 146 -25.38 14.80 -11.96
CA LYS A 146 -25.34 16.18 -12.43
C LYS A 146 -24.84 17.13 -11.33
N GLY A 147 -23.92 18.03 -11.70
CA GLY A 147 -23.34 19.00 -10.78
C GLY A 147 -22.21 18.45 -9.87
N LEU A 148 -21.82 17.18 -10.06
CA LEU A 148 -20.67 16.59 -9.38
C LEU A 148 -19.48 16.60 -10.35
N TYR A 149 -18.36 17.18 -9.92
CA TYR A 149 -17.11 17.29 -10.67
C TYR A 149 -15.99 16.53 -9.96
N PRO A 150 -15.83 15.22 -10.25
CA PRO A 150 -14.79 14.40 -9.60
C PRO A 150 -13.40 14.84 -10.05
N ALA A 151 -12.50 15.12 -9.09
CA ALA A 151 -11.14 15.58 -9.37
C ALA A 151 -10.10 14.91 -8.45
N GLY A 152 -8.88 14.84 -8.93
CA GLY A 152 -7.70 14.46 -8.18
C GLY A 152 -7.65 12.98 -7.79
N GLU A 153 -6.88 12.71 -6.74
CA GLU A 153 -6.55 11.36 -6.28
C GLU A 153 -7.79 10.60 -5.79
N GLY A 154 -8.60 11.20 -4.94
CA GLY A 154 -9.79 10.55 -4.40
C GLY A 154 -10.81 10.13 -5.45
N ALA A 155 -10.86 10.82 -6.58
CA ALA A 155 -11.70 10.50 -7.72
C ALA A 155 -11.06 9.52 -8.72
N GLY A 156 -9.80 9.11 -8.50
CA GLY A 156 -9.09 8.15 -9.33
C GLY A 156 -8.46 8.71 -10.62
N TYR A 157 -8.18 10.03 -10.67
CA TYR A 157 -7.58 10.69 -11.84
C TYR A 157 -6.10 11.05 -11.65
N ALA A 158 -5.58 11.00 -10.46
CA ALA A 158 -4.19 11.28 -10.16
C ALA A 158 -3.70 10.46 -8.98
N GLY A 159 -2.41 10.15 -8.91
CA GLY A 159 -1.78 9.38 -7.84
C GLY A 159 -0.69 10.15 -7.08
N GLY A 160 -0.60 11.46 -7.22
CA GLY A 160 0.39 12.28 -6.55
C GLY A 160 -0.09 13.70 -6.28
N ILE A 161 0.53 14.37 -5.31
CA ILE A 161 0.13 15.70 -4.84
C ILE A 161 0.04 16.71 -5.97
N MET A 162 1.10 16.80 -6.80
CA MET A 162 1.14 17.76 -7.90
C MET A 162 0.14 17.43 -9.00
N SER A 163 0.07 16.19 -9.42
CA SER A 163 -0.88 15.75 -10.45
C SER A 163 -2.33 15.91 -10.01
N ALA A 164 -2.63 15.66 -8.74
CA ALA A 164 -3.96 15.88 -8.18
C ALA A 164 -4.31 17.39 -8.14
N GLY A 165 -3.32 18.25 -7.81
CA GLY A 165 -3.49 19.69 -7.85
C GLY A 165 -3.75 20.22 -9.26
N VAL A 166 -3.00 19.75 -10.26
CA VAL A 166 -3.19 20.12 -11.68
C VAL A 166 -4.59 19.71 -12.15
N ASP A 167 -4.97 18.44 -11.92
CA ASP A 167 -6.31 17.94 -12.30
C ASP A 167 -7.43 18.74 -11.63
N GLY A 168 -7.24 19.13 -10.36
CA GLY A 168 -8.21 19.98 -9.64
C GLY A 168 -8.35 21.37 -10.26
N ILE A 169 -7.26 21.98 -10.75
CA ILE A 169 -7.30 23.27 -11.47
C ILE A 169 -8.03 23.11 -12.80
N GLU A 170 -7.68 22.09 -13.59
CA GLU A 170 -8.34 21.80 -14.88
C GLU A 170 -9.85 21.58 -14.76
N VAL A 171 -10.28 20.95 -13.64
CA VAL A 171 -11.71 20.73 -13.36
C VAL A 171 -12.42 22.01 -12.93
N ALA A 172 -11.69 22.97 -12.34
CA ALA A 172 -12.26 24.21 -11.84
C ALA A 172 -12.38 25.33 -12.90
N GLU A 173 -11.67 25.21 -14.02
CA GLU A 173 -11.75 26.14 -15.19
C GLU A 173 -12.98 25.86 -16.05
#